data_bf73fb0d2d1070367be383cb023380de
#
_entry.id   bf73fb0d2d1070367be383cb023380de
#
_cell.length_a   1.000
_cell.length_b   1.000
_cell.length_c   1.000
_cell.angle_alpha   90.00
_cell.angle_beta   90.00
_cell.angle_gamma   90.00
#
_symmetry.space_group_name_H-M   'P 1'
#
loop_
_entity.id
_entity.type
_entity.pdbx_description
1 polymer ?
#
loop_
_entity_poly.entity_id
_entity_poly.type
_entity_poly.pdbx_seq_one_letter_code
_entity_poly.pdbx_strand_id
1 'polypeptide(L)'
;MALQLDTIQETGEQVEAAARELGTEIYGVASVETFNRLFPRKPSPDKFVEGARSIIILGLPFSPEIQETIAKPWLAEIHREASMDAALGDSAEQRLPAGAERYYHGPENDMLAHEIHMIAYRLAAQIRAEGHRAFYFPDVKIEPRFKTAPFYFLPTMFAAGMGQLGMNCCILTPEYGPRFRVTAIITDLELPAGEPPEERHYAGCQDCKECIKRCPSRAIDGSYWKNVFRCSDYGCSTTCLSVCPVGKEN
;
A
#
# COMPACT_ATOMS: atom_id res chain seq x y z
N MET A 1 -5.48 16.58 21.09
CA MET A 1 -4.86 17.93 21.11
C MET A 1 -5.48 18.69 19.94
N ALA A 2 -5.91 19.93 20.12
CA ALA A 2 -6.41 20.74 19.00
C ALA A 2 -5.22 21.20 18.15
N LEU A 3 -5.36 21.13 16.82
CA LEU A 3 -4.37 21.66 15.89
C LEU A 3 -4.45 23.20 15.95
N GLN A 4 -3.35 23.89 16.12
CA GLN A 4 -3.25 25.36 15.96
C GLN A 4 -2.50 25.63 14.66
N LEU A 5 -3.18 26.21 13.68
CA LEU A 5 -2.68 26.34 12.31
C LEU A 5 -2.13 27.76 12.08
N ASP A 6 -0.85 27.99 12.44
CA ASP A 6 -0.24 29.33 12.33
C ASP A 6 0.51 29.55 11.00
N THR A 7 1.32 28.60 10.57
CA THR A 7 2.03 28.63 9.28
C THR A 7 1.90 27.28 8.55
N ILE A 8 2.14 27.25 7.23
CA ILE A 8 2.08 26.00 6.45
C ILE A 8 3.05 24.94 7.01
N GLN A 9 4.26 25.35 7.39
CA GLN A 9 5.28 24.44 7.92
C GLN A 9 4.90 23.93 9.31
N GLU A 10 4.53 24.79 10.23
CA GLU A 10 4.08 24.40 11.59
C GLU A 10 2.83 23.53 11.53
N THR A 11 1.91 23.86 10.64
CA THR A 11 0.72 23.05 10.35
C THR A 11 1.10 21.64 9.86
N GLY A 12 2.08 21.52 8.96
CA GLY A 12 2.58 20.24 8.47
C GLY A 12 3.13 19.37 9.59
N GLU A 13 3.96 19.94 10.45
CA GLU A 13 4.54 19.25 11.61
C GLU A 13 3.47 18.80 12.62
N GLN A 14 2.46 19.63 12.87
CA GLN A 14 1.35 19.30 13.76
C GLN A 14 0.47 18.18 13.21
N VAL A 15 0.15 18.21 11.91
CA VAL A 15 -0.64 17.15 11.26
C VAL A 15 0.11 15.82 11.25
N GLU A 16 1.43 15.84 10.98
CA GLU A 16 2.25 14.65 11.08
C GLU A 16 2.30 14.10 12.50
N ALA A 17 2.57 14.97 13.50
CA ALA A 17 2.58 14.58 14.90
C ALA A 17 1.25 13.96 15.34
N ALA A 18 0.12 14.58 14.98
CA ALA A 18 -1.21 14.03 15.25
C ALA A 18 -1.43 12.66 14.58
N ALA A 19 -0.97 12.50 13.35
CA ALA A 19 -1.04 11.21 12.65
C ALA A 19 -0.21 10.13 13.36
N ARG A 20 1.01 10.49 13.81
CA ARG A 20 1.89 9.60 14.59
C ARG A 20 1.30 9.23 15.94
N GLU A 21 0.73 10.18 16.67
CA GLU A 21 0.01 9.92 17.93
C GLU A 21 -1.19 8.98 17.75
N LEU A 22 -1.85 9.01 16.59
CA LEU A 22 -2.94 8.09 16.24
C LEU A 22 -2.45 6.70 15.84
N GLY A 23 -1.14 6.51 15.67
CA GLY A 23 -0.51 5.21 15.43
C GLY A 23 -0.01 4.96 14.01
N THR A 24 -0.02 5.96 13.10
CA THR A 24 0.56 5.74 11.77
C THR A 24 2.09 5.65 11.84
N GLU A 25 2.67 4.68 11.14
CA GLU A 25 4.12 4.53 11.03
C GLU A 25 4.68 5.08 9.72
N ILE A 26 3.84 5.17 8.70
CA ILE A 26 4.19 5.70 7.39
C ILE A 26 3.35 6.95 7.16
N TYR A 27 4.02 8.07 6.91
CA TYR A 27 3.40 9.36 6.66
C TYR A 27 4.04 10.02 5.44
N GLY A 28 3.24 10.68 4.62
CA GLY A 28 3.72 11.50 3.51
C GLY A 28 2.62 12.38 2.97
N VAL A 29 3.01 13.45 2.29
CA VAL A 29 2.07 14.41 1.68
C VAL A 29 2.44 14.62 0.22
N ALA A 30 1.46 14.48 -0.68
CA ALA A 30 1.56 14.92 -2.06
C ALA A 30 0.75 16.19 -2.27
N SER A 31 1.25 17.14 -3.05
CA SER A 31 0.41 18.24 -3.51
C SER A 31 -0.55 17.75 -4.60
N VAL A 32 -1.77 18.27 -4.61
CA VAL A 32 -2.77 17.98 -5.66
C VAL A 32 -2.26 18.44 -7.03
N GLU A 33 -1.52 19.55 -7.10
CA GLU A 33 -0.89 20.04 -8.32
C GLU A 33 0.09 19.02 -8.90
N THR A 34 1.03 18.52 -8.09
CA THR A 34 2.00 17.50 -8.50
C THR A 34 1.30 16.21 -8.93
N PHE A 35 0.30 15.76 -8.17
CA PHE A 35 -0.49 14.58 -8.54
C PHE A 35 -1.16 14.74 -9.91
N ASN A 36 -1.87 15.85 -10.15
CA ASN A 36 -2.56 16.10 -11.41
C ASN A 36 -1.59 16.25 -12.59
N ARG A 37 -0.44 16.88 -12.38
CA ARG A 37 0.63 17.02 -13.38
C ARG A 37 1.23 15.68 -13.79
N LEU A 38 1.51 14.79 -12.81
CA LEU A 38 2.12 13.49 -13.05
C LEU A 38 1.13 12.46 -13.61
N PHE A 39 -0.14 12.54 -13.21
CA PHE A 39 -1.17 11.56 -13.52
C PHE A 39 -2.43 12.16 -14.16
N PRO A 40 -2.32 12.85 -15.30
CA PRO A 40 -3.44 13.60 -15.92
C PRO A 40 -4.61 12.71 -16.37
N ARG A 41 -4.40 11.39 -16.45
CA ARG A 41 -5.45 10.42 -16.79
C ARG A 41 -6.18 9.86 -15.57
N LYS A 42 -5.79 10.26 -14.36
CA LYS A 42 -6.45 9.83 -13.11
C LYS A 42 -7.47 10.89 -12.69
N PRO A 43 -8.55 10.48 -11.99
CA PRO A 43 -9.47 11.45 -11.43
C PRO A 43 -8.74 12.43 -10.51
N SER A 44 -8.94 13.73 -10.73
CA SER A 44 -8.39 14.75 -9.84
C SER A 44 -8.97 14.61 -8.42
N PRO A 45 -8.15 14.82 -7.37
CA PRO A 45 -8.59 14.90 -5.99
C PRO A 45 -9.72 15.91 -5.74
N ASP A 46 -9.84 16.97 -6.55
CA ASP A 46 -10.94 17.94 -6.48
C ASP A 46 -12.34 17.32 -6.64
N LYS A 47 -12.43 16.11 -7.21
CA LYS A 47 -13.70 15.38 -7.29
C LYS A 47 -14.19 14.87 -5.94
N PHE A 48 -13.30 14.76 -4.96
CA PHE A 48 -13.62 14.32 -3.60
C PHE A 48 -13.74 15.51 -2.64
N VAL A 49 -12.87 16.51 -2.79
CA VAL A 49 -12.87 17.74 -2.00
C VAL A 49 -12.65 18.90 -2.97
N GLU A 50 -13.66 19.74 -3.14
CA GLU A 50 -13.55 20.95 -3.96
C GLU A 50 -12.47 21.88 -3.40
N GLY A 51 -11.52 22.31 -4.26
CA GLY A 51 -10.37 23.10 -3.87
C GLY A 51 -9.33 22.32 -3.08
N ALA A 52 -9.26 20.99 -3.27
CA ALA A 52 -8.25 20.15 -2.64
C ALA A 52 -6.83 20.66 -2.95
N ARG A 53 -5.97 20.71 -1.92
CA ARG A 53 -4.58 21.15 -2.03
C ARG A 53 -3.58 20.06 -1.70
N SER A 54 -3.91 19.22 -0.70
CA SER A 54 -3.00 18.18 -0.22
C SER A 54 -3.67 16.81 -0.18
N ILE A 55 -2.84 15.79 -0.37
CA ILE A 55 -3.21 14.39 -0.20
C ILE A 55 -2.26 13.81 0.84
N ILE A 56 -2.78 13.49 2.01
CA ILE A 56 -2.02 12.90 3.11
C ILE A 56 -2.06 11.37 2.92
N ILE A 57 -0.91 10.73 2.89
CA ILE A 57 -0.76 9.26 2.91
C ILE A 57 -0.46 8.82 4.33
N LEU A 58 -1.21 7.84 4.79
CA LEU A 58 -1.04 7.16 6.08
C LEU A 58 -0.80 5.68 5.83
N GLY A 59 0.08 5.06 6.60
CA GLY A 59 0.37 3.65 6.41
C GLY A 59 0.86 2.94 7.67
N LEU A 60 0.74 1.60 7.61
CA LEU A 60 1.25 0.67 8.59
C LEU A 60 2.06 -0.42 7.87
N PRO A 61 3.26 -0.77 8.35
CA PRO A 61 4.03 -1.87 7.78
C PRO A 61 3.41 -3.22 8.16
N PHE A 62 3.64 -4.23 7.32
CA PHE A 62 3.39 -5.62 7.68
C PHE A 62 4.47 -6.11 8.63
N SER A 63 4.10 -7.01 9.56
CA SER A 63 5.04 -7.65 10.46
C SER A 63 6.16 -8.39 9.68
N PRO A 64 7.44 -8.07 9.95
CA PRO A 64 8.55 -8.74 9.29
C PRO A 64 8.52 -10.26 9.49
N GLU A 65 8.17 -10.74 10.68
CA GLU A 65 8.13 -12.15 11.04
C GLU A 65 7.06 -12.91 10.25
N ILE A 66 5.88 -12.30 10.05
CA ILE A 66 4.82 -12.88 9.22
C ILE A 66 5.28 -12.93 7.76
N GLN A 67 5.89 -11.85 7.24
CA GLN A 67 6.39 -11.80 5.87
C GLN A 67 7.52 -12.80 5.61
N GLU A 68 8.42 -13.00 6.56
CA GLU A 68 9.46 -14.02 6.48
C GLU A 68 8.88 -15.43 6.52
N THR A 69 7.90 -15.68 7.38
CA THR A 69 7.24 -16.97 7.51
C THR A 69 6.55 -17.36 6.19
N ILE A 70 5.85 -16.42 5.56
CA ILE A 70 5.20 -16.62 4.25
C ILE A 70 6.21 -17.01 3.16
N ALA A 71 7.41 -16.44 3.21
CA ALA A 71 8.46 -16.71 2.22
C ALA A 71 9.12 -18.09 2.37
N LYS A 72 8.88 -18.83 3.46
CA LYS A 72 9.56 -20.09 3.78
C LYS A 72 8.88 -21.31 3.11
N PRO A 73 9.66 -22.14 2.39
CA PRO A 73 9.10 -23.31 1.67
C PRO A 73 8.39 -24.33 2.55
N TRP A 74 8.87 -24.53 3.80
CA TRP A 74 8.33 -25.56 4.71
C TRP A 74 6.86 -25.33 5.08
N LEU A 75 6.34 -24.12 4.95
CA LEU A 75 4.92 -23.87 5.19
C LEU A 75 4.00 -24.58 4.19
N ALA A 76 4.47 -24.74 2.97
CA ALA A 76 3.77 -25.54 1.96
C ALA A 76 3.73 -27.04 2.35
N GLU A 77 4.76 -27.52 3.05
CA GLU A 77 4.82 -28.90 3.56
C GLU A 77 3.82 -29.13 4.68
N ILE A 78 3.72 -28.22 5.65
CA ILE A 78 2.71 -28.32 6.73
C ILE A 78 1.30 -28.37 6.14
N HIS A 79 1.01 -27.56 5.14
CA HIS A 79 -0.30 -27.59 4.48
C HIS A 79 -0.56 -28.89 3.73
N ARG A 80 0.46 -29.46 3.12
CA ARG A 80 0.38 -30.76 2.46
C ARG A 80 0.08 -31.88 3.46
N GLU A 81 0.74 -31.86 4.62
CA GLU A 81 0.56 -32.87 5.68
C GLU A 81 -0.74 -32.70 6.46
N ALA A 82 -1.19 -31.46 6.67
CA ALA A 82 -2.40 -31.13 7.43
C ALA A 82 -3.70 -31.33 6.60
N SER A 83 -3.61 -31.37 5.27
CA SER A 83 -4.79 -31.59 4.45
C SER A 83 -5.14 -33.08 4.47
N MET A 84 -6.33 -33.42 4.92
CA MET A 84 -6.94 -34.74 4.72
C MET A 84 -6.99 -35.14 3.23
N ASP A 85 -6.71 -34.21 2.36
CA ASP A 85 -6.64 -34.33 0.92
C ASP A 85 -5.35 -35.04 0.43
N ALA A 86 -4.38 -35.28 1.30
CA ALA A 86 -3.35 -36.28 1.04
C ALA A 86 -3.97 -37.66 0.73
N ALA A 87 -5.20 -37.91 1.19
CA ALA A 87 -6.01 -39.08 0.84
C ALA A 87 -6.70 -38.97 -0.53
N LEU A 88 -6.73 -37.78 -1.14
CA LEU A 88 -7.45 -37.51 -2.39
C LEU A 88 -6.52 -37.35 -3.62
N GLY A 89 -5.21 -37.56 -3.46
CA GLY A 89 -4.23 -37.62 -4.55
C GLY A 89 -3.78 -36.27 -5.12
N ASP A 90 -2.94 -36.32 -6.14
CA ASP A 90 -2.14 -35.23 -6.74
C ASP A 90 -2.86 -33.93 -7.09
N SER A 91 -4.19 -33.92 -7.14
CA SER A 91 -4.95 -32.71 -7.48
C SER A 91 -4.97 -31.65 -6.37
N ALA A 92 -4.74 -32.03 -5.11
CA ALA A 92 -4.66 -31.10 -3.99
C ALA A 92 -3.32 -30.35 -3.97
N GLU A 93 -2.23 -31.00 -4.33
CA GLU A 93 -0.90 -30.42 -4.40
C GLU A 93 -0.81 -29.25 -5.40
N GLN A 94 -1.53 -29.34 -6.49
CA GLN A 94 -1.55 -28.29 -7.52
C GLN A 94 -2.40 -27.07 -7.15
N ARG A 95 -3.24 -27.15 -6.11
CA ARG A 95 -4.22 -26.11 -5.74
C ARG A 95 -3.83 -25.28 -4.53
N LEU A 96 -2.76 -25.61 -3.82
CA LEU A 96 -2.35 -24.94 -2.58
C LEU A 96 -0.89 -24.40 -2.61
N PRO A 97 -0.51 -23.60 -3.61
CA PRO A 97 0.88 -23.14 -3.69
C PRO A 97 1.20 -22.00 -2.69
N ALA A 98 0.22 -21.48 -1.97
CA ALA A 98 0.41 -20.30 -1.14
C ALA A 98 -0.43 -20.34 0.14
N GLY A 99 -0.36 -21.43 0.88
CA GLY A 99 -1.19 -21.61 2.07
C GLY A 99 -0.95 -20.58 3.18
N ALA A 100 0.29 -20.12 3.32
CA ALA A 100 0.67 -19.14 4.33
C ALA A 100 0.02 -17.78 4.14
N GLU A 101 -0.07 -17.29 2.90
CA GLU A 101 -0.69 -16.00 2.62
C GLU A 101 -2.15 -15.98 3.06
N ARG A 102 -2.87 -17.08 2.88
CA ARG A 102 -4.27 -17.19 3.27
C ARG A 102 -4.46 -17.14 4.77
N TYR A 103 -3.55 -17.75 5.55
CA TYR A 103 -3.71 -17.90 6.99
C TYR A 103 -3.08 -16.76 7.80
N TYR A 104 -2.06 -16.10 7.29
CA TYR A 104 -1.33 -15.08 8.00
C TYR A 104 -1.45 -13.70 7.37
N HIS A 105 -1.11 -13.55 6.10
CA HIS A 105 -1.14 -12.24 5.45
C HIS A 105 -2.56 -11.73 5.24
N GLY A 106 -3.50 -12.56 4.83
CA GLY A 106 -4.89 -12.13 4.64
C GLY A 106 -5.45 -11.50 5.91
N PRO A 107 -5.45 -12.22 7.05
CA PRO A 107 -5.89 -11.68 8.34
C PRO A 107 -5.10 -10.45 8.79
N GLU A 108 -3.77 -10.43 8.64
CA GLU A 108 -2.95 -9.27 8.97
C GLU A 108 -3.32 -8.07 8.09
N ASN A 109 -3.44 -8.26 6.76
CA ASN A 109 -3.85 -7.21 5.85
C ASN A 109 -5.21 -6.61 6.20
N ASP A 110 -6.18 -7.43 6.59
CA ASP A 110 -7.52 -6.98 6.97
C ASP A 110 -7.49 -6.20 8.29
N MET A 111 -6.70 -6.67 9.26
CA MET A 111 -6.50 -5.98 10.53
C MET A 111 -5.81 -4.61 10.33
N LEU A 112 -4.72 -4.56 9.57
CA LEU A 112 -4.03 -3.30 9.26
C LEU A 112 -4.90 -2.37 8.43
N ALA A 113 -5.70 -2.90 7.51
CA ALA A 113 -6.65 -2.10 6.75
C ALA A 113 -7.68 -1.44 7.68
N HIS A 114 -8.24 -2.19 8.62
CA HIS A 114 -9.17 -1.63 9.61
C HIS A 114 -8.53 -0.52 10.43
N GLU A 115 -7.35 -0.79 10.99
CA GLU A 115 -6.63 0.16 11.85
C GLU A 115 -6.29 1.46 11.10
N ILE A 116 -5.69 1.36 9.90
CA ILE A 116 -5.30 2.55 9.15
C ILE A 116 -6.51 3.40 8.71
N HIS A 117 -7.66 2.77 8.45
CA HIS A 117 -8.88 3.52 8.14
C HIS A 117 -9.45 4.23 9.37
N MET A 118 -9.31 3.66 10.57
CA MET A 118 -9.68 4.32 11.82
C MET A 118 -8.77 5.50 12.15
N ILE A 119 -7.47 5.36 11.90
CA ILE A 119 -6.51 6.48 12.02
C ILE A 119 -6.89 7.60 11.04
N ALA A 120 -7.14 7.28 9.77
CA ALA A 120 -7.56 8.26 8.76
C ALA A 120 -8.87 8.97 9.13
N TYR A 121 -9.86 8.23 9.65
CA TYR A 121 -11.11 8.81 10.13
C TYR A 121 -10.89 9.84 11.24
N ARG A 122 -10.08 9.47 12.26
CA ARG A 122 -9.78 10.34 13.40
C ARG A 122 -9.00 11.58 12.99
N LEU A 123 -7.96 11.44 12.16
CA LEU A 123 -7.18 12.57 11.67
C LEU A 123 -8.03 13.51 10.79
N ALA A 124 -8.83 12.94 9.88
CA ALA A 124 -9.75 13.74 9.07
C ALA A 124 -10.81 14.48 9.92
N ALA A 125 -11.23 13.90 11.05
CA ALA A 125 -12.13 14.57 11.99
C ALA A 125 -11.45 15.74 12.69
N GLN A 126 -10.16 15.63 13.05
CA GLN A 126 -9.38 16.73 13.60
C GLN A 126 -9.22 17.87 12.59
N ILE A 127 -8.82 17.55 11.35
CA ILE A 127 -8.71 18.54 10.26
C ILE A 127 -10.03 19.28 10.02
N ARG A 128 -11.15 18.57 10.06
CA ARG A 128 -12.48 19.20 9.94
C ARG A 128 -12.85 20.09 11.12
N ALA A 129 -12.41 19.76 12.33
CA ALA A 129 -12.65 20.57 13.52
C ALA A 129 -11.96 21.94 13.44
N GLU A 130 -10.86 22.05 12.69
CA GLU A 130 -10.15 23.30 12.40
C GLU A 130 -10.75 24.09 11.21
N GLY A 131 -11.89 23.64 10.68
CA GLY A 131 -12.62 24.36 9.63
C GLY A 131 -12.24 23.97 8.20
N HIS A 132 -11.38 23.00 8.01
CA HIS A 132 -10.99 22.49 6.70
C HIS A 132 -11.88 21.34 6.23
N ARG A 133 -11.94 21.14 4.92
CA ARG A 133 -12.58 19.97 4.33
C ARG A 133 -11.58 18.81 4.26
N ALA A 134 -12.01 17.62 4.65
CA ALA A 134 -11.20 16.42 4.61
C ALA A 134 -12.05 15.21 4.23
N PHE A 135 -11.65 14.52 3.18
CA PHE A 135 -12.23 13.26 2.73
C PHE A 135 -11.25 12.12 3.02
N TYR A 136 -11.67 11.13 3.76
CA TYR A 136 -10.93 9.88 3.98
C TYR A 136 -11.63 8.73 3.27
N PHE A 137 -10.89 7.69 2.93
CA PHE A 137 -11.45 6.49 2.30
C PHE A 137 -11.83 5.48 3.38
N PRO A 138 -13.13 5.23 3.63
CA PRO A 138 -13.58 4.48 4.82
C PRO A 138 -13.31 2.98 4.76
N ASP A 139 -13.34 2.39 3.59
CA ASP A 139 -12.97 0.99 3.32
C ASP A 139 -12.77 0.86 1.82
N VAL A 140 -11.54 0.66 1.42
CA VAL A 140 -11.21 0.60 0.00
C VAL A 140 -11.46 -0.81 -0.51
N LYS A 141 -12.73 -1.11 -0.80
CA LYS A 141 -13.07 -2.32 -1.53
C LYS A 141 -12.72 -2.16 -3.00
N ILE A 142 -11.99 -3.15 -3.50
CA ILE A 142 -11.72 -3.24 -4.92
C ILE A 142 -13.02 -3.60 -5.64
N GLU A 143 -13.40 -2.79 -6.64
CA GLU A 143 -14.53 -3.15 -7.51
C GLU A 143 -14.25 -4.50 -8.20
N PRO A 144 -15.08 -5.53 -7.94
CA PRO A 144 -14.75 -6.90 -8.38
C PRO A 144 -14.60 -7.07 -9.88
N ARG A 145 -15.37 -6.31 -10.69
CA ARG A 145 -15.35 -6.39 -12.17
C ARG A 145 -14.10 -5.77 -12.76
N PHE A 146 -13.61 -4.67 -12.19
CA PHE A 146 -12.48 -3.90 -12.72
C PHE A 146 -11.21 -4.11 -11.92
N LYS A 147 -11.29 -4.78 -10.76
CA LYS A 147 -10.15 -5.00 -9.85
C LYS A 147 -9.38 -3.69 -9.54
N THR A 148 -10.13 -2.62 -9.35
CA THR A 148 -9.58 -1.28 -9.09
C THR A 148 -10.22 -0.65 -7.86
N ALA A 149 -9.44 0.18 -7.18
CA ALA A 149 -9.90 0.99 -6.07
C ALA A 149 -10.45 2.35 -6.57
N PRO A 150 -11.30 3.03 -5.79
CA PRO A 150 -11.84 4.34 -6.16
C PRO A 150 -10.77 5.43 -6.24
N PHE A 151 -9.64 5.25 -5.57
CA PHE A 151 -8.50 6.16 -5.59
C PHE A 151 -7.17 5.40 -5.67
N TYR A 152 -6.14 6.06 -6.18
CA TYR A 152 -4.87 5.44 -6.54
C TYR A 152 -3.76 5.83 -5.56
N PHE A 153 -3.61 5.06 -4.49
CA PHE A 153 -2.63 5.34 -3.41
C PHE A 153 -1.18 5.25 -3.89
N LEU A 154 -0.82 4.27 -4.73
CA LEU A 154 0.56 4.11 -5.20
C LEU A 154 1.06 5.30 -6.03
N PRO A 155 0.30 5.82 -7.02
CA PRO A 155 0.65 7.08 -7.68
C PRO A 155 0.80 8.26 -6.71
N THR A 156 -0.04 8.33 -5.68
CA THR A 156 0.05 9.39 -4.67
C THR A 156 1.32 9.28 -3.84
N MET A 157 1.71 8.05 -3.43
CA MET A 157 2.97 7.82 -2.72
C MET A 157 4.18 8.25 -3.56
N PHE A 158 4.16 7.96 -4.88
CA PHE A 158 5.21 8.43 -5.79
C PHE A 158 5.25 9.96 -5.85
N ALA A 159 4.09 10.61 -5.99
CA ALA A 159 3.99 12.07 -5.99
C ALA A 159 4.45 12.71 -4.67
N ALA A 160 4.31 12.00 -3.55
CA ALA A 160 4.77 12.40 -2.22
C ALA A 160 6.26 12.12 -1.97
N GLY A 161 7.00 11.58 -2.94
CA GLY A 161 8.42 11.28 -2.77
C GLY A 161 8.74 10.06 -1.89
N MET A 162 7.75 9.21 -1.61
CA MET A 162 7.90 8.13 -0.64
C MET A 162 8.64 6.90 -1.18
N GLY A 163 8.92 6.84 -2.48
CA GLY A 163 9.66 5.73 -3.09
C GLY A 163 9.39 5.60 -4.59
N GLN A 164 9.97 4.58 -5.20
CA GLN A 164 9.95 4.31 -6.63
C GLN A 164 9.13 3.08 -6.97
N LEU A 165 8.63 3.00 -8.20
CA LEU A 165 7.85 1.86 -8.68
C LEU A 165 8.74 0.63 -8.89
N GLY A 166 8.42 -0.46 -8.20
CA GLY A 166 9.03 -1.77 -8.40
C GLY A 166 8.36 -2.60 -9.50
N MET A 167 9.07 -3.61 -10.00
CA MET A 167 8.51 -4.55 -11.01
C MET A 167 7.30 -5.33 -10.50
N ASN A 168 7.11 -5.43 -9.19
CA ASN A 168 5.91 -6.01 -8.56
C ASN A 168 4.68 -5.09 -8.60
N CYS A 169 4.78 -3.93 -9.26
CA CYS A 169 3.76 -2.87 -9.30
C CYS A 169 3.42 -2.25 -7.94
N CYS A 170 4.35 -2.28 -6.99
CA CYS A 170 4.23 -1.59 -5.70
C CYS A 170 5.24 -0.44 -5.65
N ILE A 171 4.98 0.55 -4.81
CA ILE A 171 6.00 1.52 -4.43
C ILE A 171 6.97 0.80 -3.48
N LEU A 172 8.25 0.99 -3.73
CA LEU A 172 9.33 0.49 -2.89
C LEU A 172 9.83 1.66 -2.04
N THR A 173 9.44 1.67 -0.77
CA THR A 173 10.00 2.61 0.20
C THR A 173 11.36 2.11 0.66
N PRO A 174 12.33 2.98 1.00
CA PRO A 174 13.64 2.55 1.48
C PRO A 174 13.55 1.66 2.73
N GLU A 175 12.64 1.99 3.64
CA GLU A 175 12.54 1.37 4.96
C GLU A 175 11.76 0.04 4.93
N TYR A 176 10.60 0.01 4.26
CA TYR A 176 9.70 -1.15 4.29
C TYR A 176 9.65 -1.92 2.96
N GLY A 177 10.32 -1.40 1.91
CA GLY A 177 10.14 -1.93 0.56
C GLY A 177 8.67 -1.85 0.15
N PRO A 178 8.06 -2.94 -0.35
CA PRO A 178 6.64 -2.96 -0.71
C PRO A 178 5.72 -3.48 0.41
N ARG A 179 6.22 -3.64 1.65
CA ARG A 179 5.51 -4.36 2.74
C ARG A 179 4.78 -3.42 3.67
N PHE A 180 3.68 -2.83 3.19
CA PHE A 180 2.84 -1.93 3.97
C PHE A 180 1.39 -1.92 3.49
N ARG A 181 0.51 -1.44 4.35
CA ARG A 181 -0.86 -1.05 4.01
C ARG A 181 -0.99 0.47 4.11
N VAL A 182 -1.63 1.09 3.12
CA VAL A 182 -1.80 2.55 3.09
C VAL A 182 -3.24 2.94 2.77
N THR A 183 -3.60 4.14 3.24
CA THR A 183 -4.80 4.88 2.85
C THR A 183 -4.45 6.34 2.62
N ALA A 184 -5.43 7.17 2.23
CA ALA A 184 -5.22 8.59 2.03
C ALA A 184 -6.34 9.45 2.61
N ILE A 185 -5.99 10.70 2.90
CA ILE A 185 -6.94 11.79 3.19
C ILE A 185 -6.71 12.87 2.14
N ILE A 186 -7.79 13.32 1.49
CA ILE A 186 -7.76 14.47 0.59
C ILE A 186 -8.31 15.67 1.35
N THR A 187 -7.62 16.81 1.31
CA THR A 187 -8.00 18.00 2.06
C THR A 187 -7.71 19.29 1.28
N ASP A 188 -8.48 20.35 1.58
CA ASP A 188 -8.21 21.71 1.12
C ASP A 188 -7.16 22.43 1.99
N LEU A 189 -6.73 21.82 3.09
CA LEU A 189 -5.62 22.28 3.89
C LEU A 189 -4.32 22.18 3.09
N GLU A 190 -3.57 23.28 3.01
CA GLU A 190 -2.26 23.30 2.35
C GLU A 190 -1.18 22.82 3.31
N LEU A 191 -0.46 21.78 2.91
CA LEU A 191 0.59 21.14 3.70
C LEU A 191 1.90 21.10 2.91
N PRO A 192 3.07 21.12 3.59
CA PRO A 192 4.35 20.85 2.94
C PRO A 192 4.31 19.47 2.26
N ALA A 193 4.55 19.43 0.97
CA ALA A 193 4.51 18.21 0.18
C ALA A 193 5.92 17.72 -0.15
N GLY A 194 6.11 16.40 -0.19
CA GLY A 194 7.33 15.79 -0.69
C GLY A 194 7.46 15.95 -2.21
N GLU A 195 8.67 15.81 -2.71
CA GLU A 195 8.98 15.87 -4.13
C GLU A 195 9.10 14.47 -4.73
N PRO A 196 8.50 14.21 -5.91
CA PRO A 196 8.60 12.91 -6.54
C PRO A 196 10.05 12.58 -6.91
N PRO A 197 10.47 11.30 -6.84
CA PRO A 197 11.78 10.89 -7.32
C PRO A 197 11.94 11.23 -8.81
N GLU A 198 13.17 11.61 -9.21
CA GLU A 198 13.50 11.86 -10.61
C GLU A 198 13.23 10.63 -11.48
N GLU A 199 13.70 9.47 -11.00
CA GLU A 199 13.49 8.19 -11.66
C GLU A 199 12.22 7.49 -11.14
N ARG A 200 11.32 7.17 -12.07
CA ARG A 200 10.06 6.49 -11.73
C ARG A 200 10.27 5.07 -11.23
N HIS A 201 11.16 4.33 -11.86
CA HIS A 201 11.36 2.91 -11.64
C HIS A 201 12.59 2.66 -10.76
N TYR A 202 12.46 1.74 -9.81
CA TYR A 202 13.60 1.34 -8.99
C TYR A 202 14.61 0.54 -9.81
N ALA A 203 15.81 1.09 -9.98
CA ALA A 203 16.85 0.54 -10.87
C ALA A 203 17.26 -0.90 -10.49
N GLY A 204 17.38 -1.22 -9.20
CA GLY A 204 17.76 -2.54 -8.71
C GLY A 204 16.81 -3.68 -9.11
N CYS A 205 15.60 -3.36 -9.58
CA CYS A 205 14.68 -4.37 -10.10
C CYS A 205 15.17 -5.04 -11.40
N GLN A 206 15.99 -4.37 -12.21
CA GLN A 206 16.46 -4.89 -13.51
C GLN A 206 17.31 -6.15 -13.33
N ASP A 207 18.09 -6.23 -12.27
CA ASP A 207 18.95 -7.36 -11.99
C ASP A 207 18.29 -8.40 -11.08
N CYS A 208 17.45 -7.96 -10.12
CA CYS A 208 16.85 -8.81 -9.11
C CYS A 208 15.80 -9.79 -9.68
N LYS A 209 14.68 -9.31 -10.20
CA LYS A 209 13.57 -10.08 -10.80
C LYS A 209 12.94 -11.18 -9.92
N GLU A 210 13.20 -11.20 -8.61
CA GLU A 210 12.69 -12.26 -7.71
C GLU A 210 11.15 -12.31 -7.67
N CYS A 211 10.48 -11.16 -7.70
CA CYS A 211 9.02 -11.10 -7.76
C CYS A 211 8.43 -11.71 -9.04
N ILE A 212 9.17 -11.68 -10.16
CA ILE A 212 8.75 -12.30 -11.42
C ILE A 212 8.94 -13.82 -11.33
N LYS A 213 10.14 -14.26 -10.92
CA LYS A 213 10.50 -15.68 -10.82
C LYS A 213 9.58 -16.45 -9.89
N ARG A 214 9.18 -15.81 -8.78
CA ARG A 214 8.37 -16.44 -7.73
C ARG A 214 6.86 -16.17 -7.82
N CYS A 215 6.39 -15.41 -8.82
CA CYS A 215 4.98 -15.14 -8.99
C CYS A 215 4.22 -16.41 -9.38
N PRO A 216 3.39 -17.00 -8.50
CA PRO A 216 2.74 -18.28 -8.79
C PRO A 216 1.69 -18.16 -9.89
N SER A 217 1.05 -16.99 -10.02
CA SER A 217 0.05 -16.72 -11.06
C SER A 217 0.68 -16.21 -12.36
N ARG A 218 2.01 -15.99 -12.41
CA ARG A 218 2.69 -15.35 -13.55
C ARG A 218 2.02 -14.03 -13.98
N ALA A 219 1.56 -13.26 -13.00
CA ALA A 219 0.88 -11.98 -13.21
C ALA A 219 1.85 -10.82 -13.43
N ILE A 220 3.14 -11.00 -13.15
CA ILE A 220 4.22 -10.01 -13.27
C ILE A 220 5.14 -10.46 -14.39
N ASP A 221 5.35 -9.60 -15.40
CA ASP A 221 6.13 -9.91 -16.60
C ASP A 221 7.42 -9.09 -16.77
N GLY A 222 7.67 -8.16 -15.83
CA GLY A 222 8.84 -7.27 -15.87
C GLY A 222 8.60 -5.92 -16.55
N SER A 223 7.42 -5.68 -17.09
CA SER A 223 7.04 -4.40 -17.71
C SER A 223 6.63 -3.31 -16.70
N TYR A 224 6.84 -3.55 -15.39
CA TYR A 224 6.29 -2.72 -14.30
C TYR A 224 4.75 -2.67 -14.30
N TRP A 225 4.14 -3.63 -14.97
CA TRP A 225 2.71 -3.87 -14.99
C TRP A 225 2.38 -5.22 -14.35
N LYS A 226 1.26 -5.29 -13.66
CA LYS A 226 0.74 -6.53 -13.09
C LYS A 226 -0.64 -6.82 -13.65
N ASN A 227 -0.82 -8.02 -14.18
CA ASN A 227 -2.16 -8.50 -14.55
C ASN A 227 -2.96 -8.76 -13.27
N VAL A 228 -3.77 -7.76 -12.89
CA VAL A 228 -4.54 -7.78 -11.64
C VAL A 228 -5.59 -8.88 -11.59
N PHE A 229 -6.13 -9.29 -12.75
CA PHE A 229 -7.09 -10.39 -12.81
C PHE A 229 -6.40 -11.72 -12.48
N ARG A 230 -5.29 -12.04 -13.15
CA ARG A 230 -4.53 -13.27 -12.85
C ARG A 230 -4.06 -13.31 -11.38
N CYS A 231 -3.58 -12.21 -10.87
CA CYS A 231 -3.13 -12.09 -9.48
C CYS A 231 -4.27 -12.33 -8.49
N SER A 232 -5.41 -11.66 -8.70
CA SER A 232 -6.58 -11.75 -7.82
C SER A 232 -7.27 -13.11 -7.90
N ASP A 233 -7.45 -13.67 -9.11
CA ASP A 233 -8.17 -14.93 -9.30
C ASP A 233 -7.37 -16.12 -8.75
N TYR A 234 -6.05 -16.04 -8.77
CA TYR A 234 -5.18 -17.01 -8.13
C TYR A 234 -5.22 -16.94 -6.60
N GLY A 235 -5.62 -15.78 -6.07
CA GLY A 235 -5.72 -15.56 -4.62
C GLY A 235 -4.39 -15.28 -3.90
N CYS A 236 -3.28 -15.15 -4.64
CA CYS A 236 -2.00 -14.72 -4.09
C CYS A 236 -1.88 -13.20 -4.18
N SER A 237 -1.74 -12.54 -3.05
CA SER A 237 -1.55 -11.08 -2.98
C SER A 237 -0.20 -10.65 -2.41
N THR A 238 0.66 -11.58 -1.98
CA THR A 238 1.80 -11.28 -1.12
C THR A 238 3.16 -11.82 -1.56
N THR A 239 3.25 -12.93 -2.29
CA THR A 239 4.57 -13.52 -2.62
C THR A 239 5.55 -12.48 -3.15
N CYS A 240 5.08 -11.58 -4.03
CA CYS A 240 5.92 -10.53 -4.59
C CYS A 240 6.33 -9.44 -3.58
N LEU A 241 5.64 -9.32 -2.46
CA LEU A 241 6.01 -8.43 -1.35
C LEU A 241 7.07 -9.12 -0.48
N SER A 242 6.78 -10.36 -0.07
CA SER A 242 7.63 -11.14 0.84
C SER A 242 9.01 -11.47 0.26
N VAL A 243 9.12 -11.70 -1.05
CA VAL A 243 10.40 -12.02 -1.69
C VAL A 243 11.22 -10.79 -2.09
N CYS A 244 10.64 -9.59 -2.02
CA CYS A 244 11.36 -8.36 -2.37
C CYS A 244 12.48 -8.09 -1.36
N PRO A 245 13.74 -7.90 -1.79
CA PRO A 245 14.84 -7.64 -0.86
C PRO A 245 14.85 -6.21 -0.32
N VAL A 246 14.21 -5.26 -1.02
CA VAL A 246 14.23 -3.84 -0.61
C VAL A 246 13.55 -3.68 0.76
N GLY A 247 14.17 -2.97 1.68
CA GLY A 247 13.66 -2.70 3.03
C GLY A 247 13.67 -3.92 3.97
N LYS A 248 14.48 -4.95 3.73
CA LYS A 248 14.64 -6.12 4.62
C LYS A 248 15.82 -6.02 5.59
N GLU A 249 16.68 -5.05 5.37
CA GLU A 249 17.94 -4.90 6.14
C GLU A 249 17.79 -3.92 7.31
N ASN A 250 16.57 -3.48 7.63
CA ASN A 250 16.28 -2.54 8.73
C ASN A 250 15.55 -3.23 9.86
#